data_391ce0a28c3158f177257e66f0a516bf
#
_entry.id   391ce0a28c3158f177257e66f0a516bf
#
_cell.length_a   1.000
_cell.length_b   1.000
_cell.length_c   1.000
_cell.angle_alpha   90.00
_cell.angle_beta   90.00
_cell.angle_gamma   90.00
#
_symmetry.space_group_name_H-M   'P 1'
#
loop_
_entity.id
_entity.type
_entity.pdbx_description
1 polymer ?
#
loop_
_entity_poly.entity_id
_entity_poly.type
_entity_poly.pdbx_seq_one_letter_code
_entity_poly.pdbx_strand_id
1 'polypeptide(L)'
;MALGYSDQMHHSATETQTKVDPKEIIFEHLGDAYGWELPFAHHRRIPLPVIVYGTDGFHVFSSSRVTDGEQFQDGNATFVIPAEGDYKGKVVEIVDGQQVKPYDISITKNVLALFITIAIVVMCSMSLVKWYKRNGNKAPRGFTGAFETLVVFIYDGVIKATLKQDARRFAPYLLTIFLFIFMMNLLGLIVIFPGGANLTGNIAVTMTLAIMTFLVTNIFGTKHYWKDIFWPDVPMWLKCPLPIMPMIELFGIFTKPAALTIRLFANMMGGHMIVIVLTLLIFIFAGVGGMVVGGATVVVSVAFSIFMLLIDVLVSFIQAYVFTMLSTIFISLAQEHGHEVTE
;
A
#
# COMPACT_ATOMS: atom_id res chain seq x y z
N MET A 1 -18.00 72.59 3.23
CA MET A 1 -18.74 71.32 3.47
C MET A 1 -18.22 70.28 2.50
N ALA A 2 -17.04 69.78 2.75
CA ALA A 2 -16.41 68.67 1.98
C ALA A 2 -15.18 68.16 2.77
N LEU A 3 -15.42 67.48 3.84
CA LEU A 3 -14.40 66.72 4.59
C LEU A 3 -15.14 65.52 5.17
N GLY A 4 -14.86 64.33 4.68
CA GLY A 4 -15.44 63.12 5.25
C GLY A 4 -15.68 61.95 4.28
N TYR A 5 -14.75 61.68 3.31
CA TYR A 5 -14.93 60.54 2.44
C TYR A 5 -13.60 59.87 2.03
N SER A 6 -12.61 59.84 2.94
CA SER A 6 -11.31 59.18 2.64
C SER A 6 -10.84 58.21 3.70
N ASP A 7 -11.70 57.77 4.64
CA ASP A 7 -11.23 56.97 5.77
C ASP A 7 -11.86 55.58 5.88
N GLN A 8 -12.44 55.04 4.81
CA GLN A 8 -13.05 53.70 4.80
C GLN A 8 -12.47 52.70 3.74
N MET A 9 -11.31 53.01 3.16
CA MET A 9 -10.68 52.08 2.20
C MET A 9 -9.35 51.47 2.69
N HIS A 10 -9.08 51.49 3.99
CA HIS A 10 -7.84 50.88 4.53
C HIS A 10 -8.07 49.77 5.53
N HIS A 11 -9.23 49.15 5.62
CA HIS A 11 -9.46 48.02 6.51
C HIS A 11 -10.18 46.87 5.81
N SER A 12 -9.53 46.24 4.81
CA SER A 12 -9.87 44.86 4.40
C SER A 12 -8.80 44.22 3.55
N ALA A 13 -7.53 44.44 3.92
CA ALA A 13 -6.46 43.53 3.55
C ALA A 13 -6.12 42.66 4.80
N THR A 14 -7.13 42.01 5.37
CA THR A 14 -6.92 40.95 6.35
C THR A 14 -6.43 39.77 5.55
N GLU A 15 -5.13 39.51 5.68
CA GLU A 15 -4.48 38.27 5.28
C GLU A 15 -5.38 37.10 5.64
N THR A 16 -5.97 36.48 4.65
CA THR A 16 -6.46 35.13 4.75
C THR A 16 -5.21 34.24 4.83
N GLN A 17 -4.59 34.19 6.01
CA GLN A 17 -3.75 33.06 6.37
C GLN A 17 -4.67 31.85 6.24
N THR A 18 -4.63 31.18 5.11
CA THR A 18 -5.16 29.84 4.94
C THR A 18 -4.50 29.02 6.05
N LYS A 19 -5.24 28.79 7.15
CA LYS A 19 -4.85 27.82 8.16
C LYS A 19 -4.74 26.49 7.43
N VAL A 20 -3.52 26.18 7.01
CA VAL A 20 -3.18 24.89 6.42
C VAL A 20 -3.49 23.86 7.49
N ASP A 21 -4.57 23.11 7.32
CA ASP A 21 -4.91 22.02 8.24
C ASP A 21 -3.95 20.84 7.95
N PRO A 22 -3.01 20.56 8.86
CA PRO A 22 -2.03 19.49 8.65
C PRO A 22 -2.68 18.14 8.38
N LYS A 23 -3.88 17.91 8.95
CA LYS A 23 -4.62 16.66 8.76
C LYS A 23 -5.09 16.51 7.33
N GLU A 24 -5.64 17.56 6.75
CA GLU A 24 -6.16 17.53 5.38
C GLU A 24 -5.04 17.23 4.37
N ILE A 25 -3.89 17.90 4.50
CA ILE A 25 -2.72 17.65 3.66
C ILE A 25 -2.24 16.21 3.79
N ILE A 26 -2.16 15.67 5.00
CA ILE A 26 -1.71 14.30 5.24
C ILE A 26 -2.64 13.31 4.53
N PHE A 27 -3.96 13.44 4.72
CA PHE A 27 -4.92 12.51 4.12
C PHE A 27 -5.02 12.64 2.60
N GLU A 28 -4.85 13.84 2.06
CA GLU A 28 -4.86 14.08 0.62
C GLU A 28 -3.64 13.44 -0.07
N HIS A 29 -2.45 13.56 0.50
CA HIS A 29 -1.24 12.93 -0.03
C HIS A 29 -1.21 11.41 0.11
N LEU A 30 -1.81 10.87 1.16
CA LEU A 30 -1.88 9.43 1.41
C LEU A 30 -3.01 8.74 0.63
N GLY A 31 -4.00 9.51 0.18
CA GLY A 31 -5.14 9.02 -0.58
C GLY A 31 -4.79 8.51 -1.98
N ASP A 32 -5.72 7.73 -2.54
CA ASP A 32 -5.67 7.36 -3.95
C ASP A 32 -6.21 8.49 -4.82
N ALA A 33 -5.64 8.69 -6.01
CA ALA A 33 -6.00 9.79 -6.92
C ALA A 33 -6.08 9.32 -8.37
N TYR A 34 -6.88 10.02 -9.19
CA TYR A 34 -7.01 9.76 -10.63
C TYR A 34 -5.93 10.44 -11.48
N GLY A 35 -4.91 11.01 -10.85
CA GLY A 35 -3.77 11.62 -11.52
C GLY A 35 -2.50 11.41 -10.73
N TRP A 36 -1.36 11.36 -11.43
CA TRP A 36 -0.05 11.24 -10.81
C TRP A 36 0.59 12.61 -10.69
N GLU A 37 0.85 13.07 -9.49
CA GLU A 37 1.49 14.35 -9.23
C GLU A 37 2.98 14.28 -9.52
N LEU A 38 3.49 15.29 -10.24
CA LEU A 38 4.91 15.43 -10.49
C LEU A 38 5.52 16.34 -9.42
N PRO A 39 6.53 15.89 -8.66
CA PRO A 39 7.05 16.60 -7.47
C PRO A 39 7.68 17.98 -7.76
N PHE A 40 8.02 18.28 -9.01
CA PHE A 40 8.64 19.54 -9.40
C PHE A 40 7.75 20.45 -10.25
N ALA A 41 6.51 20.07 -10.51
CA ALA A 41 5.58 20.83 -11.33
C ALA A 41 4.24 21.00 -10.63
N HIS A 42 4.13 22.02 -9.78
CA HIS A 42 3.01 22.27 -8.86
C HIS A 42 1.60 22.26 -9.48
N HIS A 43 1.43 22.16 -10.80
CA HIS A 43 0.15 22.10 -11.48
C HIS A 43 0.09 21.07 -12.62
N ARG A 44 1.09 20.21 -12.78
CA ARG A 44 1.05 19.15 -13.80
C ARG A 44 0.86 17.79 -13.17
N ARG A 45 -0.35 17.26 -13.32
CA ARG A 45 -0.68 15.87 -13.03
C ARG A 45 -0.62 15.08 -14.34
N ILE A 46 -0.03 13.91 -14.34
CA ILE A 46 -0.18 12.96 -15.45
C ILE A 46 -1.62 12.44 -15.36
N PRO A 47 -2.48 12.74 -16.35
CA PRO A 47 -3.86 12.29 -16.30
C PRO A 47 -3.94 10.78 -16.53
N LEU A 48 -4.77 10.12 -15.75
CA LEU A 48 -5.01 8.67 -15.86
C LEU A 48 -6.39 8.42 -16.48
N PRO A 49 -6.59 7.29 -17.17
CA PRO A 49 -7.88 6.93 -17.73
C PRO A 49 -8.87 6.60 -16.62
N VAL A 50 -9.99 7.30 -16.62
CA VAL A 50 -11.15 7.05 -15.77
C VAL A 50 -12.08 6.12 -16.53
N ILE A 51 -12.45 5.01 -15.91
CA ILE A 51 -13.32 3.97 -16.45
C ILE A 51 -14.43 3.74 -15.45
N VAL A 52 -15.63 4.20 -15.75
CA VAL A 52 -16.78 4.08 -14.87
C VAL A 52 -17.98 3.47 -15.59
N TYR A 53 -18.76 2.72 -14.83
CA TYR A 53 -20.06 2.20 -15.29
C TYR A 53 -21.15 2.95 -14.55
N GLY A 54 -21.75 3.93 -15.25
CA GLY A 54 -22.82 4.78 -14.76
C GLY A 54 -24.21 4.26 -15.11
N THR A 55 -25.21 5.10 -14.94
CA THR A 55 -26.62 4.78 -15.25
C THR A 55 -26.88 4.53 -16.72
N ASP A 56 -26.16 5.22 -17.59
CA ASP A 56 -26.28 5.12 -19.07
C ASP A 56 -25.34 4.07 -19.70
N GLY A 57 -24.44 3.43 -18.90
CA GLY A 57 -23.51 2.42 -19.40
C GLY A 57 -22.04 2.70 -19.11
N PHE A 58 -21.19 2.29 -20.03
CA PHE A 58 -19.73 2.33 -19.86
C PHE A 58 -19.16 3.64 -20.39
N HIS A 59 -18.45 4.39 -19.56
CA HIS A 59 -17.81 5.66 -19.91
C HIS A 59 -16.31 5.56 -19.70
N VAL A 60 -15.52 6.06 -20.66
CA VAL A 60 -14.06 6.08 -20.62
C VAL A 60 -13.57 7.47 -21.02
N PHE A 61 -12.94 8.17 -20.10
CA PHE A 61 -12.40 9.51 -20.34
C PHE A 61 -11.11 9.75 -19.55
N SER A 62 -10.40 10.82 -19.90
CA SER A 62 -9.20 11.22 -19.18
C SER A 62 -9.55 12.00 -17.92
N SER A 63 -8.85 11.74 -16.81
CA SER A 63 -9.04 12.46 -15.55
C SER A 63 -8.82 13.98 -15.67
N SER A 64 -8.08 14.44 -16.71
CA SER A 64 -7.88 15.86 -16.98
C SER A 64 -9.18 16.64 -17.28
N ARG A 65 -10.26 15.95 -17.64
CA ARG A 65 -11.55 16.55 -17.95
C ARG A 65 -12.46 16.77 -16.74
N VAL A 66 -12.11 16.16 -15.60
CA VAL A 66 -12.89 16.16 -14.35
C VAL A 66 -12.07 16.72 -13.18
N THR A 67 -10.90 17.35 -13.48
CA THR A 67 -10.02 17.90 -12.45
C THR A 67 -10.61 19.18 -11.87
N ASP A 68 -10.40 19.41 -10.58
CA ASP A 68 -10.74 20.65 -9.85
C ASP A 68 -12.26 20.97 -9.78
N GLY A 69 -13.11 19.94 -9.72
CA GLY A 69 -14.57 20.14 -9.58
C GLY A 69 -15.27 20.51 -10.86
N GLU A 70 -14.58 20.48 -12.01
CA GLU A 70 -15.22 20.68 -13.31
C GLU A 70 -16.15 19.50 -13.63
N GLN A 71 -17.35 19.84 -14.11
CA GLN A 71 -18.32 18.87 -14.57
C GLN A 71 -18.02 18.49 -16.00
N PHE A 72 -17.88 17.20 -16.26
CA PHE A 72 -17.69 16.67 -17.59
C PHE A 72 -18.91 15.85 -18.02
N GLN A 73 -19.48 16.22 -19.14
CA GLN A 73 -20.62 15.52 -19.75
C GLN A 73 -20.10 14.55 -20.84
N ASP A 74 -20.46 13.28 -20.68
CA ASP A 74 -20.23 12.23 -21.67
C ASP A 74 -21.54 11.53 -21.98
N GLY A 75 -22.09 11.81 -23.16
CA GLY A 75 -23.44 11.39 -23.53
C GLY A 75 -24.51 12.11 -22.69
N ASN A 76 -25.33 11.35 -21.99
CA ASN A 76 -26.38 11.88 -21.10
C ASN A 76 -25.91 11.93 -19.63
N ALA A 77 -24.76 11.34 -19.32
CA ALA A 77 -24.22 11.31 -17.97
C ALA A 77 -23.27 12.48 -17.71
N THR A 78 -23.34 13.07 -16.53
CA THR A 78 -22.46 14.15 -16.07
C THR A 78 -21.62 13.65 -14.90
N PHE A 79 -20.29 13.71 -15.05
CA PHE A 79 -19.32 13.26 -14.04
C PHE A 79 -18.61 14.45 -13.41
N VAL A 80 -18.30 14.34 -12.11
CA VAL A 80 -17.53 15.32 -11.35
C VAL A 80 -16.71 14.64 -10.25
N ILE A 81 -15.59 15.24 -9.88
CA ILE A 81 -14.85 14.86 -8.65
C ILE A 81 -15.11 15.99 -7.65
N PRO A 82 -15.96 15.77 -6.62
CA PRO A 82 -16.26 16.80 -5.64
C PRO A 82 -15.04 17.10 -4.78
N ALA A 83 -14.80 18.39 -4.50
CA ALA A 83 -13.75 18.84 -3.60
C ALA A 83 -14.14 18.68 -2.12
N GLU A 84 -15.43 18.60 -1.81
CA GLU A 84 -15.99 18.49 -0.46
C GLU A 84 -17.15 17.49 -0.43
N GLY A 85 -17.49 16.99 0.77
CA GLY A 85 -18.62 16.07 1.00
C GLY A 85 -18.19 14.61 1.12
N ASP A 86 -19.19 13.71 1.17
CA ASP A 86 -18.99 12.25 1.42
C ASP A 86 -18.19 11.53 0.31
N TYR A 87 -18.17 12.09 -0.87
CA TYR A 87 -17.48 11.54 -2.04
C TYR A 87 -16.26 12.37 -2.46
N LYS A 88 -15.66 13.15 -1.53
CA LYS A 88 -14.45 13.93 -1.79
C LYS A 88 -13.39 13.11 -2.50
N GLY A 89 -12.88 13.60 -3.64
CA GLY A 89 -11.80 12.96 -4.40
C GLY A 89 -12.18 11.68 -5.16
N LYS A 90 -13.47 11.34 -5.26
CA LYS A 90 -13.98 10.20 -6.05
C LYS A 90 -14.82 10.69 -7.21
N VAL A 91 -14.80 9.95 -8.32
CA VAL A 91 -15.69 10.25 -9.43
C VAL A 91 -17.12 9.90 -9.04
N VAL A 92 -18.02 10.86 -9.21
CA VAL A 92 -19.47 10.70 -9.01
C VAL A 92 -20.22 11.13 -10.27
N GLU A 93 -21.34 10.48 -10.51
CA GLU A 93 -22.29 10.82 -11.54
C GLU A 93 -23.39 11.73 -10.95
N ILE A 94 -23.78 12.77 -11.65
CA ILE A 94 -24.89 13.65 -11.25
C ILE A 94 -26.14 13.16 -11.95
N VAL A 95 -27.06 12.55 -11.20
CA VAL A 95 -28.37 12.10 -11.67
C VAL A 95 -29.45 12.90 -10.93
N ASP A 96 -30.29 13.62 -11.66
CA ASP A 96 -31.35 14.46 -11.10
C ASP A 96 -30.89 15.47 -10.01
N GLY A 97 -29.65 15.96 -10.15
CA GLY A 97 -29.05 16.87 -9.18
C GLY A 97 -28.48 16.20 -7.91
N GLN A 98 -28.53 14.87 -7.81
CA GLN A 98 -27.95 14.11 -6.73
C GLN A 98 -26.64 13.45 -7.16
N GLN A 99 -25.68 13.37 -6.23
CA GLN A 99 -24.42 12.68 -6.45
C GLN A 99 -24.59 11.17 -6.22
N VAL A 100 -24.47 10.40 -7.27
CA VAL A 100 -24.54 8.93 -7.24
C VAL A 100 -23.15 8.38 -7.54
N LYS A 101 -22.70 7.40 -6.75
CA LYS A 101 -21.42 6.76 -6.98
C LYS A 101 -21.56 5.67 -8.04
N PRO A 102 -20.95 5.81 -9.25
CA PRO A 102 -20.92 4.77 -10.25
C PRO A 102 -20.01 3.60 -9.83
N TYR A 103 -20.09 2.46 -10.54
CA TYR A 103 -19.07 1.42 -10.41
C TYR A 103 -17.77 1.90 -11.06
N ASP A 104 -16.77 2.14 -10.23
CA ASP A 104 -15.49 2.71 -10.62
C ASP A 104 -14.45 1.61 -10.81
N ILE A 105 -13.97 1.44 -12.05
CA ILE A 105 -12.91 0.49 -12.45
C ILE A 105 -11.72 1.27 -13.02
N SER A 106 -11.59 2.53 -12.66
CA SER A 106 -10.56 3.44 -13.18
C SER A 106 -9.15 2.99 -12.82
N ILE A 107 -8.21 3.32 -13.69
CA ILE A 107 -6.79 3.16 -13.40
C ILE A 107 -6.34 4.35 -12.56
N THR A 108 -6.39 4.18 -11.23
CA THR A 108 -5.91 5.16 -10.27
C THR A 108 -4.37 5.12 -10.14
N LYS A 109 -3.81 6.07 -9.43
CA LYS A 109 -2.38 6.12 -9.09
C LYS A 109 -1.89 4.79 -8.48
N ASN A 110 -2.68 4.21 -7.55
CA ASN A 110 -2.34 2.95 -6.90
C ASN A 110 -2.42 1.76 -7.86
N VAL A 111 -3.43 1.70 -8.73
CA VAL A 111 -3.55 0.64 -9.74
C VAL A 111 -2.40 0.68 -10.74
N LEU A 112 -2.02 1.88 -11.20
CA LEU A 112 -0.88 2.04 -12.10
C LEU A 112 0.44 1.61 -11.43
N ALA A 113 0.66 2.02 -10.18
CA ALA A 113 1.83 1.61 -9.42
C ALA A 113 1.89 0.09 -9.18
N LEU A 114 0.74 -0.56 -8.99
CA LEU A 114 0.64 -2.01 -8.90
C LEU A 114 1.10 -2.68 -10.20
N PHE A 115 0.65 -2.21 -11.37
CA PHE A 115 1.11 -2.72 -12.65
C PHE A 115 2.61 -2.50 -12.86
N ILE A 116 3.14 -1.34 -12.49
CA ILE A 116 4.58 -1.04 -12.56
C ILE A 116 5.37 -2.00 -11.66
N THR A 117 4.89 -2.25 -10.44
CA THR A 117 5.52 -3.19 -9.50
C THR A 117 5.57 -4.60 -10.09
N ILE A 118 4.46 -5.09 -10.63
CA ILE A 118 4.39 -6.39 -11.30
C ILE A 118 5.39 -6.45 -12.46
N ALA A 119 5.42 -5.42 -13.31
CA ALA A 119 6.33 -5.36 -14.45
C ALA A 119 7.80 -5.40 -14.02
N ILE A 120 8.18 -4.68 -12.95
CA ILE A 120 9.54 -4.70 -12.40
C ILE A 120 9.90 -6.08 -11.86
N VAL A 121 9.04 -6.71 -11.06
CA VAL A 121 9.29 -8.05 -10.51
C VAL A 121 9.46 -9.07 -11.62
N VAL A 122 8.60 -9.04 -12.64
CA VAL A 122 8.70 -9.92 -13.81
C VAL A 122 9.99 -9.66 -14.60
N MET A 123 10.33 -8.39 -14.86
CA MET A 123 11.57 -8.03 -15.56
C MET A 123 12.82 -8.52 -14.80
N CYS A 124 12.90 -8.30 -13.49
CA CYS A 124 14.02 -8.76 -12.67
C CYS A 124 14.14 -10.29 -12.70
N SER A 125 13.01 -10.99 -12.54
CA SER A 125 12.98 -12.46 -12.56
C SER A 125 13.37 -13.01 -13.94
N MET A 126 12.85 -12.41 -15.03
CA MET A 126 13.22 -12.80 -16.40
C MET A 126 14.71 -12.50 -16.71
N SER A 127 15.26 -11.41 -16.19
CA SER A 127 16.68 -11.09 -16.32
C SER A 127 17.56 -12.16 -15.70
N LEU A 128 17.20 -12.64 -14.50
CA LEU A 128 17.88 -13.73 -13.84
C LEU A 128 17.81 -15.04 -14.64
N VAL A 129 16.62 -15.39 -15.14
CA VAL A 129 16.42 -16.60 -15.97
C VAL A 129 17.22 -16.51 -17.26
N LYS A 130 17.24 -15.34 -17.95
CA LYS A 130 18.01 -15.13 -19.18
C LYS A 130 19.52 -15.25 -18.92
N TRP A 131 19.99 -14.74 -17.78
CA TRP A 131 21.39 -14.85 -17.40
C TRP A 131 21.83 -16.32 -17.30
N TYR A 132 21.09 -17.15 -16.57
CA TYR A 132 21.39 -18.57 -16.39
C TYR A 132 21.29 -19.37 -17.69
N LYS A 133 20.31 -19.06 -18.54
CA LYS A 133 20.21 -19.68 -19.88
C LYS A 133 21.42 -19.37 -20.76
N ARG A 134 22.03 -18.19 -20.60
CA ARG A 134 23.16 -17.75 -21.44
C ARG A 134 24.52 -18.16 -20.88
N ASN A 135 24.70 -18.14 -19.56
CA ASN A 135 25.99 -18.27 -18.89
C ASN A 135 26.12 -19.59 -18.09
N GLY A 136 25.12 -20.47 -18.11
CA GLY A 136 25.10 -21.70 -17.31
C GLY A 136 25.18 -21.39 -15.82
N ASN A 137 25.96 -22.20 -15.07
CA ASN A 137 26.07 -22.10 -13.61
C ASN A 137 26.98 -20.95 -13.10
N LYS A 138 27.31 -19.95 -13.92
CA LYS A 138 28.11 -18.82 -13.48
C LYS A 138 27.25 -17.84 -12.70
N ALA A 139 27.70 -17.45 -11.50
CA ALA A 139 27.00 -16.45 -10.69
C ALA A 139 26.91 -15.09 -11.42
N PRO A 140 25.75 -14.45 -11.44
CA PRO A 140 25.59 -13.12 -12.01
C PRO A 140 26.31 -12.07 -11.16
N ARG A 141 26.64 -10.93 -11.81
CA ARG A 141 27.29 -9.80 -11.17
C ARG A 141 26.40 -8.56 -11.23
N GLY A 142 26.69 -7.57 -10.39
CA GLY A 142 25.93 -6.32 -10.34
C GLY A 142 24.52 -6.48 -9.80
N PHE A 143 23.55 -5.75 -10.35
CA PHE A 143 22.17 -5.75 -9.88
C PHE A 143 21.50 -7.14 -9.94
N THR A 144 21.74 -7.90 -11.01
CA THR A 144 21.20 -9.27 -11.14
C THR A 144 21.75 -10.20 -10.06
N GLY A 145 23.04 -10.03 -9.67
CA GLY A 145 23.66 -10.80 -8.57
C GLY A 145 23.06 -10.42 -7.21
N ALA A 146 22.83 -9.13 -6.95
CA ALA A 146 22.17 -8.70 -5.73
C ALA A 146 20.72 -9.26 -5.63
N PHE A 147 19.99 -9.24 -6.74
CA PHE A 147 18.64 -9.81 -6.81
C PHE A 147 18.65 -11.33 -6.57
N GLU A 148 19.62 -12.06 -7.16
CA GLU A 148 19.81 -13.48 -6.92
C GLU A 148 20.07 -13.77 -5.43
N THR A 149 21.01 -13.04 -4.83
CA THR A 149 21.35 -13.19 -3.41
C THR A 149 20.09 -13.04 -2.53
N LEU A 150 19.25 -12.08 -2.85
CA LEU A 150 17.98 -11.86 -2.16
C LEU A 150 17.03 -13.05 -2.29
N VAL A 151 16.86 -13.58 -3.51
CA VAL A 151 16.02 -14.76 -3.79
C VAL A 151 16.53 -16.00 -3.08
N VAL A 152 17.84 -16.25 -3.15
CA VAL A 152 18.49 -17.41 -2.49
C VAL A 152 18.37 -17.30 -0.97
N PHE A 153 18.59 -16.11 -0.42
CA PHE A 153 18.45 -15.86 1.02
C PHE A 153 17.06 -16.23 1.54
N ILE A 154 16.01 -15.83 0.83
CA ILE A 154 14.62 -16.15 1.22
C ILE A 154 14.32 -17.63 0.96
N TYR A 155 14.77 -18.19 -0.16
CA TYR A 155 14.50 -19.58 -0.51
C TYR A 155 15.15 -20.55 0.47
N ASP A 156 16.47 -20.44 0.70
CA ASP A 156 17.20 -21.36 1.56
C ASP A 156 16.99 -21.04 3.05
N GLY A 157 16.98 -19.75 3.42
CA GLY A 157 16.90 -19.33 4.82
C GLY A 157 15.49 -19.43 5.43
N VAL A 158 14.44 -19.28 4.62
CA VAL A 158 13.05 -19.28 5.12
C VAL A 158 12.25 -20.45 4.58
N ILE A 159 12.09 -20.53 3.25
CA ILE A 159 11.14 -21.46 2.64
C ILE A 159 11.58 -22.89 2.80
N LYS A 160 12.83 -23.20 2.40
CA LYS A 160 13.37 -24.55 2.46
C LYS A 160 13.62 -25.02 3.90
N ALA A 161 14.04 -24.11 4.78
CA ALA A 161 14.25 -24.41 6.19
C ALA A 161 12.94 -24.82 6.91
N THR A 162 11.82 -24.18 6.55
CA THR A 162 10.52 -24.43 7.20
C THR A 162 9.73 -25.55 6.53
N LEU A 163 9.57 -25.50 5.20
CA LEU A 163 8.70 -26.42 4.44
C LEU A 163 9.38 -27.72 4.04
N LYS A 164 10.71 -27.83 4.14
CA LYS A 164 11.49 -29.05 3.83
C LYS A 164 11.13 -29.66 2.46
N GLN A 165 10.37 -30.74 2.43
CA GLN A 165 9.99 -31.46 1.21
C GLN A 165 9.00 -30.70 0.34
N ASP A 166 8.09 -29.94 0.93
CA ASP A 166 7.05 -29.16 0.23
C ASP A 166 7.56 -27.80 -0.26
N ALA A 167 8.82 -27.44 0.05
CA ALA A 167 9.41 -26.16 -0.32
C ALA A 167 9.28 -25.86 -1.83
N ARG A 168 9.53 -26.85 -2.69
CA ARG A 168 9.46 -26.66 -4.16
C ARG A 168 8.06 -26.32 -4.67
N ARG A 169 7.03 -26.82 -3.99
CA ARG A 169 5.62 -26.58 -4.37
C ARG A 169 5.19 -25.16 -4.05
N PHE A 170 5.56 -24.65 -2.88
CA PHE A 170 5.11 -23.34 -2.40
C PHE A 170 6.11 -22.21 -2.65
N ALA A 171 7.38 -22.53 -3.00
CA ALA A 171 8.41 -21.52 -3.25
C ALA A 171 8.03 -20.47 -4.30
N PRO A 172 7.43 -20.80 -5.46
CA PRO A 172 7.07 -19.78 -6.45
C PRO A 172 6.09 -18.74 -5.88
N TYR A 173 5.11 -19.19 -5.11
CA TYR A 173 4.13 -18.33 -4.47
C TYR A 173 4.77 -17.43 -3.40
N LEU A 174 5.53 -18.02 -2.47
CA LEU A 174 6.17 -17.33 -1.36
C LEU A 174 7.23 -16.33 -1.83
N LEU A 175 8.04 -16.69 -2.82
CA LEU A 175 9.00 -15.77 -3.44
C LEU A 175 8.30 -14.62 -4.18
N THR A 176 7.21 -14.91 -4.87
CA THR A 176 6.43 -13.86 -5.55
C THR A 176 5.87 -12.86 -4.54
N ILE A 177 5.29 -13.32 -3.43
CA ILE A 177 4.79 -12.43 -2.37
C ILE A 177 5.92 -11.59 -1.78
N PHE A 178 7.05 -12.22 -1.45
CA PHE A 178 8.19 -11.51 -0.90
C PHE A 178 8.67 -10.39 -1.84
N LEU A 179 8.94 -10.73 -3.09
CA LEU A 179 9.45 -9.77 -4.08
C LEU A 179 8.41 -8.68 -4.37
N PHE A 180 7.15 -9.04 -4.43
CA PHE A 180 6.07 -8.11 -4.68
C PHE A 180 5.94 -7.09 -3.53
N ILE A 181 5.87 -7.55 -2.27
CA ILE A 181 5.78 -6.67 -1.10
C ILE A 181 7.04 -5.80 -0.98
N PHE A 182 8.22 -6.38 -1.15
CA PHE A 182 9.47 -5.65 -1.07
C PHE A 182 9.56 -4.55 -2.14
N MET A 183 9.28 -4.88 -3.41
CA MET A 183 9.31 -3.89 -4.49
C MET A 183 8.22 -2.83 -4.36
N MET A 184 7.03 -3.22 -3.90
CA MET A 184 5.92 -2.32 -3.66
C MET A 184 6.25 -1.28 -2.58
N ASN A 185 6.85 -1.72 -1.46
CA ASN A 185 7.31 -0.85 -0.39
C ASN A 185 8.45 0.06 -0.86
N LEU A 186 9.42 -0.50 -1.59
CA LEU A 186 10.57 0.26 -2.10
C LEU A 186 10.14 1.34 -3.09
N LEU A 187 9.21 1.04 -4.00
CA LEU A 187 8.63 2.03 -4.91
C LEU A 187 7.84 3.11 -4.18
N GLY A 188 7.15 2.76 -3.10
CA GLY A 188 6.45 3.72 -2.25
C GLY A 188 7.37 4.76 -1.63
N LEU A 189 8.62 4.42 -1.30
CA LEU A 189 9.60 5.34 -0.72
C LEU A 189 10.20 6.33 -1.75
N ILE A 190 10.13 6.00 -3.04
CA ILE A 190 10.64 6.87 -4.10
C ILE A 190 9.60 7.94 -4.40
N VAL A 191 9.90 9.20 -4.13
CA VAL A 191 8.97 10.33 -4.33
C VAL A 191 8.78 10.68 -5.81
N ILE A 192 9.75 10.33 -6.68
CA ILE A 192 9.75 10.66 -8.11
C ILE A 192 9.06 9.53 -8.90
N PHE A 193 8.29 9.90 -9.95
CA PHE A 193 7.72 8.91 -10.88
C PHE A 193 8.79 7.87 -11.34
N PRO A 194 8.52 6.59 -11.27
CA PRO A 194 7.25 5.89 -11.04
C PRO A 194 6.93 5.56 -9.57
N GLY A 195 7.51 6.26 -8.61
CA GLY A 195 7.28 6.06 -7.18
C GLY A 195 6.24 7.03 -6.59
N GLY A 196 6.18 7.10 -5.27
CA GLY A 196 5.27 8.01 -4.53
C GLY A 196 3.82 7.51 -4.42
N ALA A 197 3.50 6.32 -4.90
CA ALA A 197 2.23 5.67 -4.63
C ALA A 197 2.34 4.81 -3.37
N ASN A 198 1.54 5.15 -2.36
CA ASN A 198 1.51 4.41 -1.10
C ASN A 198 0.61 3.16 -1.22
N LEU A 199 1.06 2.16 -1.98
CA LEU A 199 0.30 0.93 -2.23
C LEU A 199 -0.01 0.15 -0.97
N THR A 200 0.97 -0.07 -0.13
CA THR A 200 0.81 -0.82 1.14
C THR A 200 0.17 0.00 2.24
N GLY A 201 0.10 1.33 2.09
CA GLY A 201 -0.74 2.19 2.89
C GLY A 201 -2.23 2.14 2.49
N ASN A 202 -2.58 1.41 1.43
CA ASN A 202 -3.97 1.11 1.10
C ASN A 202 -4.36 -0.24 1.73
N ILE A 203 -5.30 -0.19 2.69
CA ILE A 203 -5.73 -1.37 3.44
C ILE A 203 -6.35 -2.45 2.53
N ALA A 204 -6.96 -2.07 1.40
CA ALA A 204 -7.52 -3.02 0.45
C ALA A 204 -6.44 -3.88 -0.21
N VAL A 205 -5.30 -3.30 -0.56
CA VAL A 205 -4.15 -4.01 -1.14
C VAL A 205 -3.54 -4.98 -0.13
N THR A 206 -3.27 -4.52 1.09
CA THR A 206 -2.69 -5.34 2.15
C THR A 206 -3.62 -6.47 2.60
N MET A 207 -4.92 -6.18 2.66
CA MET A 207 -5.93 -7.19 2.96
C MET A 207 -6.04 -8.24 1.85
N THR A 208 -5.95 -7.85 0.58
CA THR A 208 -5.96 -8.79 -0.54
C THR A 208 -4.77 -9.76 -0.47
N LEU A 209 -3.57 -9.27 -0.16
CA LEU A 209 -2.38 -10.12 0.03
C LEU A 209 -2.55 -11.11 1.19
N ALA A 210 -3.12 -10.64 2.30
CA ALA A 210 -3.39 -11.49 3.46
C ALA A 210 -4.48 -12.53 3.19
N ILE A 211 -5.53 -12.15 2.46
CA ILE A 211 -6.59 -13.08 2.02
C ILE A 211 -6.02 -14.13 1.06
N MET A 212 -5.13 -13.75 0.14
CA MET A 212 -4.47 -14.71 -0.75
C MET A 212 -3.65 -15.73 0.06
N THR A 213 -2.90 -15.29 1.06
CA THR A 213 -2.17 -16.21 1.95
C THR A 213 -3.14 -17.10 2.72
N PHE A 214 -4.23 -16.55 3.23
CA PHE A 214 -5.28 -17.29 3.90
C PHE A 214 -5.89 -18.38 3.00
N LEU A 215 -6.23 -18.03 1.77
CA LEU A 215 -6.78 -18.98 0.79
C LEU A 215 -5.79 -20.10 0.48
N VAL A 216 -4.52 -19.76 0.21
CA VAL A 216 -3.49 -20.78 -0.07
C VAL A 216 -3.30 -21.70 1.12
N THR A 217 -3.22 -21.17 2.33
CA THR A 217 -3.08 -21.98 3.55
C THR A 217 -4.25 -22.95 3.74
N ASN A 218 -5.49 -22.48 3.58
CA ASN A 218 -6.67 -23.29 3.85
C ASN A 218 -7.02 -24.25 2.70
N ILE A 219 -6.85 -23.84 1.43
CA ILE A 219 -7.17 -24.71 0.27
C ILE A 219 -6.17 -25.88 0.19
N PHE A 220 -4.90 -25.63 0.50
CA PHE A 220 -3.87 -26.66 0.49
C PHE A 220 -3.70 -27.36 1.84
N GLY A 221 -4.49 -27.00 2.86
CA GLY A 221 -4.47 -27.62 4.17
C GLY A 221 -4.83 -29.10 4.12
N THR A 222 -4.11 -29.92 4.90
CA THR A 222 -4.35 -31.36 5.00
C THR A 222 -5.64 -31.66 5.74
N LYS A 223 -6.13 -32.93 5.63
CA LYS A 223 -7.31 -33.37 6.41
C LYS A 223 -7.06 -33.29 7.90
N HIS A 224 -5.79 -33.52 8.33
CA HIS A 224 -5.40 -33.43 9.72
C HIS A 224 -5.54 -32.00 10.24
N TYR A 225 -5.05 -31.00 9.47
CA TYR A 225 -5.21 -29.59 9.78
C TYR A 225 -6.68 -29.19 10.04
N TRP A 226 -7.60 -29.62 9.16
CA TRP A 226 -9.03 -29.35 9.35
C TRP A 226 -9.61 -30.10 10.54
N LYS A 227 -9.15 -31.35 10.80
CA LYS A 227 -9.55 -32.11 11.99
C LYS A 227 -9.14 -31.39 13.27
N ASP A 228 -7.91 -30.86 13.31
CA ASP A 228 -7.40 -30.16 14.50
C ASP A 228 -8.13 -28.86 14.78
N ILE A 229 -8.58 -28.15 13.74
CA ILE A 229 -9.38 -26.93 13.89
C ILE A 229 -10.76 -27.25 14.50
N PHE A 230 -11.46 -28.26 13.95
CA PHE A 230 -12.83 -28.57 14.37
C PHE A 230 -12.89 -29.54 15.54
N TRP A 231 -11.90 -30.42 15.67
CA TRP A 231 -11.83 -31.45 16.67
C TRP A 231 -10.43 -31.70 17.20
N PRO A 232 -9.83 -30.70 17.88
CA PRO A 232 -8.46 -30.83 18.40
C PRO A 232 -8.35 -31.98 19.39
N ASP A 233 -7.18 -32.65 19.42
CA ASP A 233 -6.90 -33.75 20.35
C ASP A 233 -6.52 -33.22 21.75
N VAL A 234 -7.53 -32.66 22.45
CA VAL A 234 -7.42 -32.12 23.79
C VAL A 234 -8.35 -32.87 24.77
N PRO A 235 -8.11 -32.85 26.09
CA PRO A 235 -8.96 -33.50 27.10
C PRO A 235 -10.43 -33.10 26.98
N MET A 236 -11.33 -34.05 27.26
CA MET A 236 -12.79 -33.92 27.10
C MET A 236 -13.40 -32.71 27.80
N TRP A 237 -12.86 -32.28 28.94
CA TRP A 237 -13.36 -31.13 29.71
C TRP A 237 -13.19 -29.78 29.00
N LEU A 238 -12.27 -29.68 28.04
CA LEU A 238 -12.11 -28.51 27.18
C LEU A 238 -13.01 -28.52 25.92
N LYS A 239 -13.60 -29.70 25.63
CA LYS A 239 -14.52 -29.88 24.50
C LYS A 239 -15.99 -29.74 24.91
N CYS A 240 -16.33 -30.07 26.17
CA CYS A 240 -17.69 -30.11 26.67
C CYS A 240 -17.75 -29.56 28.13
N PRO A 241 -18.68 -28.65 28.49
CA PRO A 241 -19.92 -28.31 27.78
C PRO A 241 -19.77 -27.18 26.76
N LEU A 242 -18.67 -26.42 26.78
CA LEU A 242 -18.40 -25.33 25.83
C LEU A 242 -17.16 -25.67 24.96
N PRO A 243 -17.30 -25.68 23.62
CA PRO A 243 -16.20 -25.98 22.71
C PRO A 243 -15.23 -24.81 22.61
N ILE A 244 -14.54 -24.45 23.71
CA ILE A 244 -13.67 -23.27 23.80
C ILE A 244 -12.48 -23.41 22.86
N MET A 245 -11.86 -24.60 22.78
CA MET A 245 -10.66 -24.82 21.97
C MET A 245 -10.94 -24.70 20.46
N PRO A 246 -11.98 -25.32 19.88
CA PRO A 246 -12.35 -25.09 18.49
C PRO A 246 -12.70 -23.63 18.17
N MET A 247 -13.31 -22.91 19.12
CA MET A 247 -13.55 -21.48 18.93
C MET A 247 -12.26 -20.67 18.86
N ILE A 248 -11.30 -20.94 19.74
CA ILE A 248 -9.99 -20.26 19.72
C ILE A 248 -9.26 -20.54 18.41
N GLU A 249 -9.23 -21.78 17.94
CA GLU A 249 -8.61 -22.15 16.67
C GLU A 249 -9.31 -21.46 15.47
N LEU A 250 -10.64 -21.46 15.47
CA LEU A 250 -11.41 -20.77 14.43
C LEU A 250 -11.13 -19.27 14.41
N PHE A 251 -11.08 -18.61 15.57
CA PHE A 251 -10.66 -17.21 15.67
C PHE A 251 -9.21 -17.04 15.20
N GLY A 252 -8.32 -17.97 15.54
CA GLY A 252 -6.93 -17.99 15.11
C GLY A 252 -6.77 -17.92 13.59
N ILE A 253 -7.60 -18.63 12.84
CA ILE A 253 -7.59 -18.63 11.36
C ILE A 253 -7.84 -17.22 10.81
N PHE A 254 -8.77 -16.46 11.39
CA PHE A 254 -9.08 -15.10 10.94
C PHE A 254 -8.11 -14.04 11.47
N THR A 255 -7.61 -14.20 12.70
CA THR A 255 -6.68 -13.22 13.28
C THR A 255 -5.32 -13.23 12.62
N LYS A 256 -4.85 -14.37 12.10
CA LYS A 256 -3.57 -14.47 11.37
C LYS A 256 -3.51 -13.53 10.16
N PRO A 257 -4.43 -13.59 9.17
CA PRO A 257 -4.43 -12.65 8.05
C PRO A 257 -4.73 -11.21 8.48
N ALA A 258 -5.58 -10.99 9.49
CA ALA A 258 -5.83 -9.65 10.01
C ALA A 258 -4.54 -9.01 10.58
N ALA A 259 -3.77 -9.76 11.35
CA ALA A 259 -2.49 -9.30 11.89
C ALA A 259 -1.47 -8.98 10.79
N LEU A 260 -1.40 -9.78 9.72
CA LEU A 260 -0.56 -9.50 8.55
C LEU A 260 -0.98 -8.21 7.85
N THR A 261 -2.29 -8.02 7.63
CA THR A 261 -2.86 -6.81 7.02
C THR A 261 -2.50 -5.56 7.80
N ILE A 262 -2.82 -5.54 9.11
CA ILE A 262 -2.60 -4.38 9.98
C ILE A 262 -1.11 -4.05 10.06
N ARG A 263 -0.24 -5.04 10.20
CA ARG A 263 1.20 -4.83 10.30
C ARG A 263 1.76 -4.16 9.04
N LEU A 264 1.40 -4.67 7.85
CA LEU A 264 1.88 -4.13 6.58
C LEU A 264 1.35 -2.71 6.35
N PHE A 265 0.07 -2.49 6.58
CA PHE A 265 -0.59 -1.20 6.46
C PHE A 265 -0.01 -0.16 7.43
N ALA A 266 0.04 -0.47 8.74
CA ALA A 266 0.46 0.48 9.78
C ALA A 266 1.91 0.91 9.62
N ASN A 267 2.78 0.00 9.22
CA ASN A 267 4.20 0.30 9.02
C ASN A 267 4.40 1.32 7.89
N MET A 268 3.80 1.09 6.73
CA MET A 268 3.96 1.97 5.59
C MET A 268 3.27 3.32 5.79
N MET A 269 2.08 3.31 6.40
CA MET A 269 1.37 4.53 6.75
C MET A 269 2.17 5.38 7.74
N GLY A 270 2.77 4.74 8.76
CA GLY A 270 3.61 5.41 9.75
C GLY A 270 4.83 6.09 9.16
N GLY A 271 5.58 5.41 8.26
CA GLY A 271 6.74 5.97 7.57
C GLY A 271 6.39 7.22 6.77
N HIS A 272 5.37 7.15 5.92
CA HIS A 272 4.91 8.32 5.14
C HIS A 272 4.43 9.48 6.02
N MET A 273 3.70 9.20 7.11
CA MET A 273 3.25 10.24 8.03
C MET A 273 4.42 11.00 8.67
N ILE A 274 5.48 10.29 9.08
CA ILE A 274 6.65 10.92 9.69
C ILE A 274 7.33 11.87 8.69
N VAL A 275 7.52 11.48 7.43
CA VAL A 275 8.12 12.33 6.41
C VAL A 275 7.30 13.59 6.16
N ILE A 276 5.97 13.46 6.06
CA ILE A 276 5.07 14.62 5.87
C ILE A 276 5.13 15.56 7.07
N VAL A 277 5.08 15.02 8.30
CA VAL A 277 5.15 15.82 9.53
C VAL A 277 6.48 16.58 9.63
N LEU A 278 7.62 15.94 9.28
CA LEU A 278 8.91 16.60 9.24
C LEU A 278 8.95 17.75 8.23
N THR A 279 8.33 17.55 7.07
CA THR A 279 8.23 18.60 6.05
C THR A 279 7.38 19.77 6.54
N LEU A 280 6.23 19.52 7.15
CA LEU A 280 5.38 20.55 7.75
C LEU A 280 6.06 21.31 8.86
N LEU A 281 6.89 20.64 9.67
CA LEU A 281 7.66 21.24 10.75
C LEU A 281 8.59 22.35 10.24
N ILE A 282 9.20 22.16 9.06
CA ILE A 282 10.04 23.18 8.41
C ILE A 282 9.24 24.47 8.18
N PHE A 283 8.03 24.34 7.63
CA PHE A 283 7.18 25.51 7.33
C PHE A 283 6.70 26.20 8.61
N ILE A 284 6.34 25.45 9.63
CA ILE A 284 5.90 26.01 10.92
C ILE A 284 7.01 26.80 11.60
N PHE A 285 8.22 26.23 11.70
CA PHE A 285 9.34 26.92 12.36
C PHE A 285 9.89 28.08 11.54
N ALA A 286 9.84 28.01 10.21
CA ALA A 286 10.19 29.13 9.36
C ALA A 286 9.21 30.32 9.52
N GLY A 287 7.91 30.02 9.71
CA GLY A 287 6.90 31.05 9.96
C GLY A 287 7.00 31.74 11.34
N VAL A 288 7.40 31.00 12.35
CA VAL A 288 7.46 31.52 13.75
C VAL A 288 8.81 32.16 14.10
N GLY A 289 9.91 31.58 13.64
CA GLY A 289 11.26 31.94 14.10
C GLY A 289 12.09 32.79 13.12
N GLY A 290 11.52 33.20 11.99
CA GLY A 290 12.23 33.98 10.97
C GLY A 290 13.30 33.17 10.21
N MET A 291 14.07 33.87 9.37
CA MET A 291 14.97 33.22 8.39
C MET A 291 16.09 32.36 9.04
N VAL A 292 16.62 32.76 10.19
CA VAL A 292 17.71 32.02 10.87
C VAL A 292 17.22 30.71 11.46
N VAL A 293 16.09 30.74 12.16
CA VAL A 293 15.47 29.55 12.76
C VAL A 293 14.96 28.63 11.66
N GLY A 294 14.33 29.17 10.62
CA GLY A 294 13.91 28.43 9.44
C GLY A 294 15.07 27.72 8.74
N GLY A 295 16.20 28.41 8.54
CA GLY A 295 17.40 27.80 7.95
C GLY A 295 18.01 26.66 8.78
N ALA A 296 18.10 26.83 10.10
CA ALA A 296 18.55 25.77 11.00
C ALA A 296 17.60 24.57 10.99
N THR A 297 16.29 24.82 10.99
CA THR A 297 15.27 23.75 10.92
C THR A 297 15.35 22.96 9.61
N VAL A 298 15.60 23.61 8.48
CA VAL A 298 15.79 22.92 7.18
C VAL A 298 16.94 21.92 7.27
N VAL A 299 18.13 22.32 7.78
CA VAL A 299 19.28 21.42 7.88
C VAL A 299 18.96 20.20 8.76
N VAL A 300 18.38 20.43 9.94
CA VAL A 300 18.01 19.35 10.86
C VAL A 300 16.94 18.43 10.24
N SER A 301 15.91 18.99 9.63
CA SER A 301 14.82 18.19 9.02
C SER A 301 15.31 17.38 7.83
N VAL A 302 16.19 17.92 6.98
CA VAL A 302 16.77 17.18 5.85
C VAL A 302 17.64 16.02 6.35
N ALA A 303 18.52 16.27 7.35
CA ALA A 303 19.33 15.21 7.93
C ALA A 303 18.49 14.10 8.54
N PHE A 304 17.42 14.46 9.26
CA PHE A 304 16.49 13.51 9.86
C PHE A 304 15.65 12.78 8.81
N SER A 305 15.23 13.44 7.74
CA SER A 305 14.51 12.81 6.62
C SER A 305 15.37 11.74 5.92
N ILE A 306 16.66 12.00 5.69
CA ILE A 306 17.59 11.02 5.12
C ILE A 306 17.73 9.81 6.06
N PHE A 307 17.89 10.07 7.35
CA PHE A 307 17.96 9.01 8.36
C PHE A 307 16.69 8.15 8.38
N MET A 308 15.51 8.78 8.35
CA MET A 308 14.22 8.07 8.30
C MET A 308 14.07 7.26 7.02
N LEU A 309 14.49 7.79 5.87
CA LEU A 309 14.45 7.06 4.60
C LEU A 309 15.32 5.79 4.63
N LEU A 310 16.49 5.83 5.27
CA LEU A 310 17.32 4.64 5.46
C LEU A 310 16.64 3.60 6.36
N ILE A 311 15.99 4.06 7.43
CA ILE A 311 15.20 3.18 8.30
C ILE A 311 14.04 2.57 7.51
N ASP A 312 13.30 3.36 6.74
CA ASP A 312 12.14 2.90 5.97
C ASP A 312 12.53 1.85 4.92
N VAL A 313 13.69 1.97 4.27
CA VAL A 313 14.24 0.93 3.37
C VAL A 313 14.50 -0.36 4.13
N LEU A 314 15.13 -0.29 5.30
CA LEU A 314 15.39 -1.45 6.14
C LEU A 314 14.09 -2.10 6.61
N VAL A 315 13.16 -1.30 7.07
CA VAL A 315 11.85 -1.76 7.55
C VAL A 315 11.03 -2.36 6.41
N SER A 316 11.10 -1.80 5.21
CA SER A 316 10.49 -2.37 4.00
C SER A 316 10.97 -3.80 3.71
N PHE A 317 12.26 -4.04 3.85
CA PHE A 317 12.83 -5.38 3.73
C PHE A 317 12.34 -6.31 4.86
N ILE A 318 12.45 -5.86 6.11
CA ILE A 318 12.02 -6.63 7.29
C ILE A 318 10.53 -6.99 7.17
N GLN A 319 9.70 -6.08 6.70
CA GLN A 319 8.27 -6.29 6.56
C GLN A 319 7.93 -7.37 5.52
N ALA A 320 8.59 -7.33 4.36
CA ALA A 320 8.44 -8.37 3.34
C ALA A 320 8.94 -9.73 3.86
N TYR A 321 10.07 -9.72 4.57
CA TYR A 321 10.64 -10.92 5.20
C TYR A 321 9.69 -11.54 6.23
N VAL A 322 9.19 -10.74 7.18
CA VAL A 322 8.29 -11.21 8.25
C VAL A 322 6.96 -11.71 7.67
N PHE A 323 6.41 -11.00 6.67
CA PHE A 323 5.18 -11.45 5.99
C PHE A 323 5.38 -12.83 5.37
N THR A 324 6.46 -13.00 4.61
CA THR A 324 6.79 -14.27 3.94
C THR A 324 7.10 -15.38 4.94
N MET A 325 7.85 -15.09 5.99
CA MET A 325 8.17 -16.04 7.06
C MET A 325 6.88 -16.55 7.75
N LEU A 326 6.00 -15.65 8.15
CA LEU A 326 4.73 -16.04 8.79
C LEU A 326 3.83 -16.82 7.83
N SER A 327 3.74 -16.39 6.55
CA SER A 327 3.00 -17.13 5.52
C SER A 327 3.56 -18.55 5.34
N THR A 328 4.89 -18.68 5.34
CA THR A 328 5.57 -19.99 5.24
C THR A 328 5.26 -20.87 6.44
N ILE A 329 5.29 -20.31 7.65
CA ILE A 329 4.94 -21.03 8.88
C ILE A 329 3.46 -21.48 8.84
N PHE A 330 2.54 -20.62 8.42
CA PHE A 330 1.12 -20.98 8.34
C PHE A 330 0.87 -22.11 7.33
N ILE A 331 1.56 -22.07 6.17
CA ILE A 331 1.48 -23.15 5.19
C ILE A 331 2.11 -24.43 5.75
N SER A 332 3.24 -24.32 6.44
CA SER A 332 3.91 -25.50 7.07
C SER A 332 2.98 -26.19 8.09
N LEU A 333 2.37 -25.42 8.97
CA LEU A 333 1.40 -25.95 9.94
C LEU A 333 0.20 -26.61 9.25
N ALA A 334 -0.28 -26.03 8.14
CA ALA A 334 -1.40 -26.59 7.38
C ALA A 334 -1.01 -27.86 6.60
N GLN A 335 0.28 -28.08 6.32
CA GLN A 335 0.81 -29.29 5.65
C GLN A 335 1.28 -30.36 6.64
N GLU A 336 1.34 -30.06 7.92
CA GLU A 336 1.80 -31.00 8.93
C GLU A 336 0.90 -32.25 8.94
N HIS A 337 1.49 -33.40 8.60
CA HIS A 337 0.84 -34.68 8.70
C HIS A 337 0.94 -35.09 10.16
N GLY A 338 -0.19 -35.40 10.80
CA GLY A 338 -0.15 -35.95 12.14
C GLY A 338 0.83 -37.10 12.21
N HIS A 339 1.79 -37.01 13.12
CA HIS A 339 2.62 -38.17 13.45
C HIS A 339 1.64 -39.25 13.94
N GLU A 340 1.37 -40.25 13.09
CA GLU A 340 0.94 -41.54 13.59
C GLU A 340 2.05 -42.02 14.51
N VAL A 341 1.78 -41.95 15.81
CA VAL A 341 2.59 -42.67 16.81
C VAL A 341 2.32 -44.14 16.49
N THR A 342 3.21 -44.70 15.66
CA THR A 342 3.33 -46.14 15.56
C THR A 342 4.01 -46.56 16.86
N GLU A 343 3.17 -47.06 17.82
CA GLU A 343 3.57 -47.92 18.91
C GLU A 343 4.14 -49.24 18.36
#